data_ff4b8a84f181c4780dc7d954b84eb58a
#
_entry.id   ff4b8a84f181c4780dc7d954b84eb58a
#
_cell.length_a   1.000
_cell.length_b   1.000
_cell.length_c   1.000
_cell.angle_alpha   90.00
_cell.angle_beta   90.00
_cell.angle_gamma   90.00
#
_symmetry.space_group_name_H-M   'P 1'
#
loop_
_entity.id
_entity.type
_entity.pdbx_description
1 polymer ?
#
loop_
_entity_poly.entity_id
_entity_poly.type
_entity_poly.pdbx_seq_one_letter_code
_entity_poly.pdbx_strand_id
1 'polypeptide(L)'
;MSRYRRARDGNTYFFTVVTFKRQPILCLDICRKALREVIDEVKLSHPFKIEAWVLLPDHLHCIWKLPEGDVDYSMRWGLIKKEFSKKVKNSVGTAHPTKSRERHREGTIWQKRFWEHQIRDEKDFAAHCNYIHYNPVKHGLVKVPKDWLYSTFHRYVRAGIYPMEWGRCEVDLSEDIGSE
;
A
#
# COMPACT_ATOMS: atom_id res chain seq x y z
N MET A 1 5.41 17.34 15.57
CA MET A 1 6.56 16.59 15.03
C MET A 1 6.62 15.25 15.72
N SER A 2 6.45 14.15 15.00
CA SER A 2 6.49 12.81 15.60
C SER A 2 7.92 12.47 16.01
N ARG A 3 8.15 12.26 17.32
CA ARG A 3 9.45 11.85 17.91
C ARG A 3 9.85 10.39 17.61
N TYR A 4 9.16 9.72 16.67
CA TYR A 4 9.33 8.29 16.41
C TYR A 4 10.34 7.94 15.32
N ARG A 5 11.06 8.91 14.75
CA ARG A 5 12.12 8.65 13.76
C ARG A 5 13.48 8.43 14.45
N ARG A 6 13.58 7.39 15.26
CA ARG A 6 14.91 6.90 15.65
C ARG A 6 15.42 6.04 14.49
N ALA A 7 16.62 6.38 13.99
CA ALA A 7 17.37 5.58 13.04
C ALA A 7 17.47 4.14 13.59
N ARG A 8 16.79 3.21 12.92
CA ARG A 8 16.98 1.77 13.08
C ARG A 8 17.67 1.32 11.82
N ASP A 9 18.58 0.37 11.92
CA ASP A 9 19.45 -0.08 10.81
C ASP A 9 18.71 -0.79 9.64
N GLY A 10 17.39 -0.80 9.64
CA GLY A 10 16.56 -1.43 8.61
C GLY A 10 16.05 -0.42 7.58
N ASN A 11 16.05 -0.82 6.31
CA ASN A 11 15.55 -0.04 5.18
C ASN A 11 14.24 -0.61 4.57
N THR A 12 13.57 -1.51 5.28
CA THR A 12 12.34 -2.18 4.83
C THR A 12 11.17 -1.75 5.67
N TYR A 13 10.10 -1.29 5.02
CA TYR A 13 8.93 -0.72 5.67
C TYR A 13 7.64 -1.28 5.09
N PHE A 14 6.68 -1.57 5.96
CA PHE A 14 5.29 -1.84 5.59
C PHE A 14 4.48 -0.55 5.65
N PHE A 15 3.52 -0.39 4.73
CA PHE A 15 2.63 0.77 4.66
C PHE A 15 1.18 0.36 4.47
N THR A 16 0.28 1.14 5.10
CA THR A 16 -1.15 1.20 4.77
C THR A 16 -1.48 2.59 4.27
N VAL A 17 -2.01 2.69 3.05
CA VAL A 17 -2.36 3.98 2.41
C VAL A 17 -3.82 3.94 1.99
N VAL A 18 -4.61 4.86 2.51
CA VAL A 18 -6.07 4.85 2.41
C VAL A 18 -6.57 6.04 1.60
N THR A 19 -7.64 5.85 0.81
CA THR A 19 -8.33 6.95 0.13
C THR A 19 -9.13 7.79 1.11
N PHE A 20 -9.32 9.07 0.76
CA PHE A 20 -10.14 9.97 1.57
C PHE A 20 -11.60 9.48 1.62
N LYS A 21 -12.16 9.41 2.83
CA LYS A 21 -13.50 8.84 3.10
C LYS A 21 -13.67 7.40 2.56
N ARG A 22 -12.59 6.64 2.46
CA ARG A 22 -12.58 5.25 1.95
C ARG A 22 -13.31 5.11 0.60
N GLN A 23 -13.10 6.04 -0.33
CA GLN A 23 -13.68 5.96 -1.68
C GLN A 23 -13.12 4.74 -2.43
N PRO A 24 -13.98 3.84 -2.96
CA PRO A 24 -13.55 2.58 -3.57
C PRO A 24 -13.12 2.77 -5.04
N ILE A 25 -12.13 3.60 -5.30
CA ILE A 25 -11.70 3.99 -6.65
C ILE A 25 -10.43 3.29 -7.13
N LEU A 26 -9.60 2.73 -6.24
CA LEU A 26 -8.25 2.29 -6.59
C LEU A 26 -8.24 1.10 -7.55
N CYS A 27 -9.27 0.24 -7.51
CA CYS A 27 -9.40 -0.90 -8.41
C CYS A 27 -10.03 -0.58 -9.77
N LEU A 28 -10.45 0.66 -10.02
CA LEU A 28 -10.88 1.11 -11.35
C LEU A 28 -9.70 1.06 -12.33
N ASP A 29 -9.94 0.65 -13.57
CA ASP A 29 -8.88 0.48 -14.59
C ASP A 29 -8.01 1.72 -14.75
N ILE A 30 -8.64 2.89 -14.83
CA ILE A 30 -7.94 4.16 -14.97
C ILE A 30 -7.04 4.45 -13.75
N CYS A 31 -7.53 4.14 -12.54
CA CYS A 31 -6.77 4.35 -11.31
C CYS A 31 -5.61 3.37 -11.20
N ARG A 32 -5.81 2.09 -11.53
CA ARG A 32 -4.73 1.09 -11.51
C ARG A 32 -3.62 1.44 -12.48
N LYS A 33 -3.97 1.84 -13.72
CA LYS A 33 -3.00 2.28 -14.73
C LYS A 33 -2.24 3.51 -14.25
N ALA A 34 -2.94 4.55 -13.81
CA ALA A 34 -2.34 5.77 -13.30
C ALA A 34 -1.41 5.50 -12.11
N LEU A 35 -1.82 4.64 -11.17
CA LEU A 35 -1.00 4.32 -9.99
C LEU A 35 0.29 3.59 -10.38
N ARG A 36 0.21 2.63 -11.32
CA ARG A 36 1.38 1.92 -11.84
C ARG A 36 2.36 2.88 -12.51
N GLU A 37 1.88 3.71 -13.44
CA GLU A 37 2.70 4.69 -14.14
C GLU A 37 3.41 5.64 -13.17
N VAL A 38 2.68 6.19 -12.21
CA VAL A 38 3.25 7.11 -11.22
C VAL A 38 4.29 6.42 -10.33
N ILE A 39 4.03 5.20 -9.89
CA ILE A 39 5.01 4.43 -9.12
C ILE A 39 6.28 4.19 -9.94
N ASP A 40 6.16 3.81 -11.21
CA ASP A 40 7.31 3.58 -12.08
C ASP A 40 8.07 4.90 -12.33
N GLU A 41 7.39 6.02 -12.58
CA GLU A 41 8.01 7.35 -12.71
C GLU A 41 8.79 7.76 -11.44
N VAL A 42 8.19 7.57 -10.26
CA VAL A 42 8.85 7.90 -8.98
C VAL A 42 10.06 6.99 -8.73
N LYS A 43 9.97 5.70 -9.08
CA LYS A 43 11.09 4.76 -8.92
C LYS A 43 12.31 5.11 -9.79
N LEU A 44 12.12 5.77 -10.93
CA LEU A 44 13.23 6.22 -11.78
C LEU A 44 14.07 7.29 -11.09
N SER A 45 13.45 8.23 -10.38
CA SER A 45 14.15 9.34 -9.71
C SER A 45 14.46 9.05 -8.24
N HIS A 46 13.66 8.23 -7.60
CA HIS A 46 13.73 7.89 -6.18
C HIS A 46 13.59 6.37 -6.00
N PRO A 47 14.65 5.58 -6.25
CA PRO A 47 14.58 4.13 -6.30
C PRO A 47 14.07 3.50 -5.00
N PHE A 48 13.23 2.46 -5.13
CA PHE A 48 12.82 1.55 -4.08
C PHE A 48 12.32 0.24 -4.70
N LYS A 49 12.33 -0.84 -3.92
CA LYS A 49 11.81 -2.15 -4.35
C LYS A 49 10.51 -2.45 -3.65
N ILE A 50 9.51 -2.93 -4.39
CA ILE A 50 8.26 -3.43 -3.84
C ILE A 50 8.44 -4.93 -3.56
N GLU A 51 8.52 -5.29 -2.28
CA GLU A 51 8.68 -6.67 -1.86
C GLU A 51 7.33 -7.39 -1.82
N ALA A 52 6.29 -6.77 -1.27
CA ALA A 52 4.93 -7.28 -1.28
C ALA A 52 3.94 -6.14 -1.54
N TRP A 53 2.77 -6.48 -2.11
CA TRP A 53 1.75 -5.52 -2.50
C TRP A 53 0.37 -6.15 -2.55
N VAL A 54 -0.64 -5.41 -2.11
CA VAL A 54 -2.05 -5.64 -2.45
C VAL A 54 -2.76 -4.31 -2.66
N LEU A 55 -3.55 -4.22 -3.71
CA LEU A 55 -4.43 -3.09 -3.99
C LEU A 55 -5.87 -3.51 -3.74
N LEU A 56 -6.54 -2.79 -2.86
CA LEU A 56 -7.95 -2.96 -2.51
C LEU A 56 -8.76 -1.76 -3.02
N PRO A 57 -10.08 -1.82 -3.05
CA PRO A 57 -10.88 -0.75 -3.64
C PRO A 57 -10.60 0.64 -3.05
N ASP A 58 -10.38 0.76 -1.74
CA ASP A 58 -10.27 2.01 -1.00
C ASP A 58 -8.94 2.23 -0.27
N HIS A 59 -8.05 1.22 -0.32
CA HIS A 59 -6.73 1.29 0.31
C HIS A 59 -5.75 0.31 -0.34
N LEU A 60 -4.49 0.41 0.06
CA LEU A 60 -3.45 -0.53 -0.32
C LEU A 60 -2.53 -0.83 0.86
N HIS A 61 -1.98 -2.01 0.84
CA HIS A 61 -0.87 -2.38 1.71
C HIS A 61 0.35 -2.76 0.87
N CYS A 62 1.53 -2.40 1.34
CA CYS A 62 2.76 -2.82 0.66
C CYS A 62 3.96 -2.86 1.61
N ILE A 63 4.96 -3.63 1.20
CA ILE A 63 6.29 -3.59 1.78
C ILE A 63 7.26 -3.02 0.74
N TRP A 64 7.97 -1.96 1.13
CA TRP A 64 9.06 -1.39 0.34
C TRP A 64 10.41 -1.63 0.99
N LYS A 65 11.40 -1.94 0.18
CA LYS A 65 12.80 -1.89 0.54
C LYS A 65 13.44 -0.68 -0.12
N LEU A 66 13.95 0.25 0.68
CA LEU A 66 14.66 1.44 0.24
C LEU A 66 16.15 1.13 0.01
N PRO A 67 16.88 1.96 -0.73
CA PRO A 67 18.33 1.90 -0.78
C PRO A 67 18.96 1.99 0.62
N GLU A 68 20.16 1.46 0.76
CA GLU A 68 20.91 1.53 2.01
C GLU A 68 21.13 2.99 2.43
N GLY A 69 20.88 3.28 3.71
CA GLY A 69 20.98 4.62 4.28
C GLY A 69 19.83 5.58 3.93
N ASP A 70 18.89 5.17 3.06
CA ASP A 70 17.73 5.97 2.71
C ASP A 70 16.52 5.62 3.60
N VAL A 71 15.90 6.63 4.18
CA VAL A 71 14.71 6.51 5.03
C VAL A 71 13.57 7.43 4.58
N ASP A 72 13.70 8.09 3.40
CA ASP A 72 12.75 9.09 2.96
C ASP A 72 11.60 8.48 2.11
N TYR A 73 10.86 7.57 2.74
CA TYR A 73 9.60 7.05 2.17
C TYR A 73 8.50 8.11 2.13
N SER A 74 8.56 9.11 3.02
CA SER A 74 7.52 10.14 3.11
C SER A 74 7.48 11.01 1.87
N MET A 75 8.64 11.40 1.33
CA MET A 75 8.75 12.15 0.08
C MET A 75 8.20 11.32 -1.10
N ARG A 76 8.56 10.04 -1.19
CA ARG A 76 8.06 9.13 -2.24
C ARG A 76 6.55 9.01 -2.22
N TRP A 77 5.95 8.79 -1.05
CA TRP A 77 4.48 8.78 -0.90
C TRP A 77 3.86 10.12 -1.25
N GLY A 78 4.50 11.22 -0.87
CA GLY A 78 4.05 12.57 -1.24
C GLY A 78 3.98 12.77 -2.76
N LEU A 79 5.02 12.35 -3.49
CA LEU A 79 5.07 12.40 -4.95
C LEU A 79 4.00 11.49 -5.58
N ILE A 80 3.93 10.21 -5.15
CA ILE A 80 2.95 9.25 -5.67
C ILE A 80 1.53 9.78 -5.48
N LYS A 81 1.17 10.20 -4.27
CA LYS A 81 -0.17 10.72 -3.99
C LYS A 81 -0.51 11.96 -4.82
N LYS A 82 0.45 12.87 -4.98
CA LYS A 82 0.29 14.11 -5.75
C LYS A 82 0.08 13.82 -7.23
N GLU A 83 0.99 13.06 -7.85
CA GLU A 83 0.94 12.83 -9.30
C GLU A 83 -0.23 11.90 -9.69
N PHE A 84 -0.54 10.88 -8.87
CA PHE A 84 -1.75 10.07 -9.03
C PHE A 84 -3.00 10.95 -9.01
N SER A 85 -3.12 11.84 -8.01
CA SER A 85 -4.29 12.72 -7.89
C SER A 85 -4.47 13.62 -9.10
N LYS A 86 -3.38 14.13 -9.68
CA LYS A 86 -3.43 14.93 -10.93
C LYS A 86 -3.96 14.09 -12.10
N LYS A 87 -3.44 12.84 -12.26
CA LYS A 87 -3.82 11.97 -13.38
C LYS A 87 -5.30 11.57 -13.34
N VAL A 88 -5.88 11.33 -12.16
CA VAL A 88 -7.25 10.79 -12.05
C VAL A 88 -8.31 11.81 -11.69
N LYS A 89 -7.95 13.05 -11.36
CA LYS A 89 -8.86 14.10 -10.87
C LYS A 89 -10.12 14.30 -11.71
N ASN A 90 -10.01 14.23 -13.02
CA ASN A 90 -11.12 14.46 -13.95
C ASN A 90 -11.88 13.17 -14.31
N SER A 91 -11.39 12.02 -13.89
CA SER A 91 -11.90 10.70 -14.32
C SER A 91 -12.65 9.97 -13.20
N VAL A 92 -12.47 10.39 -11.97
CA VAL A 92 -13.16 9.82 -10.81
C VAL A 92 -13.93 10.91 -10.08
N GLY A 93 -15.16 10.60 -9.67
CA GLY A 93 -15.92 11.48 -8.79
C GLY A 93 -15.16 11.66 -7.47
N THR A 94 -14.60 12.84 -7.25
CA THR A 94 -13.92 13.14 -6.00
C THR A 94 -14.91 13.66 -4.97
N ALA A 95 -14.78 13.27 -3.72
CA ALA A 95 -15.56 13.83 -2.63
C ALA A 95 -15.28 15.35 -2.54
N HIS A 96 -16.33 16.15 -2.31
CA HIS A 96 -16.14 17.57 -2.08
C HIS A 96 -15.19 17.81 -0.91
N PRO A 97 -14.19 18.68 -1.07
CA PRO A 97 -13.29 19.01 0.00
C PRO A 97 -14.07 19.71 1.14
N THR A 98 -13.67 19.47 2.36
CA THR A 98 -14.14 20.25 3.48
C THR A 98 -13.46 21.63 3.48
N LYS A 99 -14.08 22.67 4.07
CA LYS A 99 -13.49 24.00 4.21
C LYS A 99 -12.08 23.98 4.83
N SER A 100 -11.84 23.05 5.76
CA SER A 100 -10.51 22.84 6.36
C SER A 100 -9.50 22.32 5.35
N ARG A 101 -9.87 21.34 4.50
CA ARG A 101 -8.99 20.79 3.46
C ARG A 101 -8.68 21.80 2.37
N GLU A 102 -9.67 22.62 1.97
CA GLU A 102 -9.46 23.71 1.04
C GLU A 102 -8.44 24.73 1.59
N ARG A 103 -8.60 25.12 2.87
CA ARG A 103 -7.68 26.03 3.55
C ARG A 103 -6.24 25.49 3.60
N HIS A 104 -6.08 24.17 3.81
CA HIS A 104 -4.77 23.51 3.89
C HIS A 104 -4.29 22.96 2.55
N ARG A 105 -5.00 23.21 1.44
CA ARG A 105 -4.70 22.69 0.09
C ARG A 105 -4.54 21.17 0.06
N GLU A 106 -5.30 20.45 0.87
CA GLU A 106 -5.28 19.00 0.94
C GLU A 106 -6.11 18.38 -0.19
N GLY A 107 -5.55 17.39 -0.89
CA GLY A 107 -6.26 16.66 -1.93
C GLY A 107 -7.47 15.88 -1.42
N THR A 108 -8.41 15.58 -2.31
CA THR A 108 -9.68 14.90 -2.00
C THR A 108 -9.65 13.39 -2.29
N ILE A 109 -8.53 12.86 -2.75
CA ILE A 109 -8.39 11.46 -3.15
C ILE A 109 -7.78 10.61 -2.04
N TRP A 110 -6.77 11.11 -1.34
CA TRP A 110 -6.04 10.40 -0.32
C TRP A 110 -6.28 10.95 1.08
N GLN A 111 -6.20 10.08 2.09
CA GLN A 111 -5.99 10.54 3.45
C GLN A 111 -4.61 11.20 3.55
N LYS A 112 -4.49 12.23 4.39
CA LYS A 112 -3.25 12.99 4.56
C LYS A 112 -2.13 12.09 5.07
N ARG A 113 -2.41 11.33 6.11
CA ARG A 113 -1.45 10.41 6.73
C ARG A 113 -1.57 9.03 6.11
N PHE A 114 -0.55 8.23 6.28
CA PHE A 114 -0.52 6.80 6.06
C PHE A 114 0.10 6.15 7.29
N TRP A 115 -0.18 4.88 7.50
CA TRP A 115 0.45 4.12 8.57
C TRP A 115 1.72 3.46 8.05
N GLU A 116 2.78 3.47 8.87
CA GLU A 116 4.05 2.83 8.55
C GLU A 116 4.57 1.99 9.72
N HIS A 117 5.19 0.87 9.39
CA HIS A 117 5.89 0.00 10.31
C HIS A 117 7.23 -0.42 9.72
N GLN A 118 8.32 -0.21 10.45
CA GLN A 118 9.63 -0.69 10.04
C GLN A 118 9.74 -2.19 10.33
N ILE A 119 9.99 -2.98 9.29
CA ILE A 119 10.19 -4.44 9.42
C ILE A 119 11.48 -4.70 10.20
N ARG A 120 11.37 -5.52 11.26
CA ARG A 120 12.43 -5.74 12.24
C ARG A 120 13.30 -6.95 11.91
N ASP A 121 12.70 -8.01 11.41
CA ASP A 121 13.32 -9.30 11.14
C ASP A 121 12.53 -10.11 10.09
N GLU A 122 13.01 -11.32 9.77
CA GLU A 122 12.35 -12.20 8.80
C GLU A 122 10.96 -12.68 9.24
N LYS A 123 10.75 -12.89 10.53
CA LYS A 123 9.45 -13.30 11.07
C LYS A 123 8.44 -12.17 10.93
N ASP A 124 8.83 -10.95 11.25
CA ASP A 124 8.02 -9.74 11.08
C ASP A 124 7.70 -9.51 9.59
N PHE A 125 8.69 -9.70 8.71
CA PHE A 125 8.49 -9.64 7.26
C PHE A 125 7.47 -10.67 6.77
N ALA A 126 7.62 -11.94 7.17
CA ALA A 126 6.71 -13.02 6.78
C ALA A 126 5.29 -12.76 7.27
N ALA A 127 5.12 -12.31 8.51
CA ALA A 127 3.81 -11.97 9.07
C ALA A 127 3.11 -10.85 8.27
N HIS A 128 3.83 -9.80 7.90
CA HIS A 128 3.29 -8.71 7.07
C HIS A 128 3.01 -9.15 5.63
N CYS A 129 3.82 -10.03 5.04
CA CYS A 129 3.52 -10.63 3.74
C CYS A 129 2.23 -11.48 3.78
N ASN A 130 2.07 -12.31 4.81
CA ASN A 130 0.85 -13.09 5.01
C ASN A 130 -0.37 -12.18 5.15
N TYR A 131 -0.27 -11.14 5.96
CA TYR A 131 -1.32 -10.13 6.11
C TYR A 131 -1.69 -9.48 4.77
N ILE A 132 -0.70 -9.01 3.99
CA ILE A 132 -0.91 -8.40 2.67
C ILE A 132 -1.66 -9.35 1.74
N HIS A 133 -1.19 -10.60 1.62
CA HIS A 133 -1.76 -11.53 0.64
C HIS A 133 -3.10 -12.11 1.05
N TYR A 134 -3.39 -12.20 2.36
CA TYR A 134 -4.70 -12.65 2.86
C TYR A 134 -5.75 -11.52 2.94
N ASN A 135 -5.33 -10.28 2.83
CA ASN A 135 -6.17 -9.10 3.02
C ASN A 135 -7.46 -9.10 2.16
N PRO A 136 -7.44 -9.48 0.85
CA PRO A 136 -8.66 -9.58 0.06
C PRO A 136 -9.70 -10.58 0.61
N VAL A 137 -9.23 -11.66 1.22
CA VAL A 137 -10.11 -12.65 1.89
C VAL A 137 -10.65 -12.07 3.20
N LYS A 138 -9.81 -11.43 4.00
CA LYS A 138 -10.19 -10.73 5.24
C LYS A 138 -11.31 -9.72 5.00
N HIS A 139 -11.26 -8.99 3.87
CA HIS A 139 -12.30 -8.03 3.47
C HIS A 139 -13.47 -8.65 2.70
N GLY A 140 -13.53 -9.97 2.56
CA GLY A 140 -14.62 -10.66 1.88
C GLY A 140 -14.73 -10.40 0.38
N LEU A 141 -13.67 -9.90 -0.26
CA LEU A 141 -13.64 -9.61 -1.69
C LEU A 141 -13.49 -10.88 -2.53
N VAL A 142 -12.80 -11.87 -2.02
CA VAL A 142 -12.61 -13.20 -2.61
C VAL A 142 -12.61 -14.26 -1.52
N LYS A 143 -12.77 -15.53 -1.91
CA LYS A 143 -12.73 -16.67 -0.96
C LYS A 143 -11.32 -17.17 -0.68
N VAL A 144 -10.41 -17.01 -1.63
CA VAL A 144 -9.01 -17.44 -1.54
C VAL A 144 -8.11 -16.39 -2.18
N PRO A 145 -6.87 -16.19 -1.69
CA PRO A 145 -5.96 -15.14 -2.17
C PRO A 145 -5.63 -15.23 -3.67
N LYS A 146 -5.60 -16.44 -4.23
CA LYS A 146 -5.30 -16.65 -5.66
C LYS A 146 -6.32 -16.02 -6.61
N ASP A 147 -7.55 -15.76 -6.15
CA ASP A 147 -8.60 -15.17 -6.97
C ASP A 147 -8.50 -13.63 -7.03
N TRP A 148 -7.58 -13.01 -6.26
CA TRP A 148 -7.34 -11.58 -6.27
C TRP A 148 -6.12 -11.21 -7.10
N LEU A 149 -6.38 -10.61 -8.28
CA LEU A 149 -5.33 -10.33 -9.26
C LEU A 149 -4.45 -9.11 -8.91
N TYR A 150 -4.90 -8.24 -8.02
CA TYR A 150 -4.22 -6.98 -7.71
C TYR A 150 -3.28 -7.10 -6.51
N SER A 151 -2.55 -8.23 -6.45
CA SER A 151 -1.56 -8.49 -5.40
C SER A 151 -0.30 -9.16 -5.96
N THR A 152 0.73 -9.22 -5.14
CA THR A 152 1.96 -9.95 -5.44
C THR A 152 1.86 -11.44 -5.09
N PHE A 153 0.72 -11.94 -4.66
CA PHE A 153 0.51 -13.35 -4.28
C PHE A 153 1.05 -14.33 -5.33
N HIS A 154 0.64 -14.16 -6.59
CA HIS A 154 1.08 -15.06 -7.68
C HIS A 154 2.59 -15.03 -7.94
N ARG A 155 3.27 -13.92 -7.63
CA ARG A 155 4.74 -13.86 -7.67
C ARG A 155 5.36 -14.75 -6.59
N TYR A 156 4.78 -14.77 -5.40
CA TYR A 156 5.20 -15.61 -4.28
C TYR A 156 4.93 -17.09 -4.52
N VAL A 157 3.81 -17.41 -5.16
CA VAL A 157 3.52 -18.79 -5.61
C VAL A 157 4.56 -19.25 -6.63
N ARG A 158 4.85 -18.45 -7.66
CA ARG A 158 5.89 -18.79 -8.66
C ARG A 158 7.29 -18.94 -8.06
N ALA A 159 7.57 -18.21 -6.98
CA ALA A 159 8.83 -18.34 -6.23
C ALA A 159 8.84 -19.54 -5.25
N GLY A 160 7.77 -20.32 -5.18
CA GLY A 160 7.66 -21.49 -4.28
C GLY A 160 7.51 -21.15 -2.80
N ILE A 161 7.20 -19.87 -2.47
CA ILE A 161 7.03 -19.41 -1.08
C ILE A 161 5.65 -19.82 -0.56
N TYR A 162 4.61 -19.70 -1.40
CA TYR A 162 3.26 -20.17 -1.10
C TYR A 162 2.85 -21.30 -2.03
N PRO A 163 2.12 -22.32 -1.53
CA PRO A 163 1.34 -23.19 -2.42
C PRO A 163 0.18 -22.38 -3.03
N MET A 164 -0.30 -22.79 -4.22
CA MET A 164 -1.40 -22.11 -4.92
C MET A 164 -2.69 -22.02 -4.08
N GLU A 165 -2.94 -23.03 -3.25
CA GLU A 165 -4.12 -23.11 -2.37
C GLU A 165 -3.91 -22.47 -0.98
N TRP A 166 -2.82 -21.72 -0.80
CA TRP A 166 -2.55 -21.02 0.46
C TRP A 166 -3.71 -20.04 0.79
N GLY A 167 -4.08 -20.00 2.06
CA GLY A 167 -5.17 -19.14 2.54
C GLY A 167 -6.57 -19.67 2.25
N ARG A 168 -6.72 -20.93 1.82
CA ARG A 168 -8.02 -21.58 1.67
C ARG A 168 -8.67 -21.91 3.01
N CYS A 169 -7.87 -22.21 4.01
CA CYS A 169 -8.27 -22.29 5.41
C CYS A 169 -7.92 -20.97 6.10
N GLU A 170 -8.52 -20.74 7.26
CA GLU A 170 -8.23 -19.57 8.08
C GLU A 170 -6.73 -19.46 8.35
N VAL A 171 -6.16 -18.29 8.05
CA VAL A 171 -4.75 -17.97 8.29
C VAL A 171 -4.68 -17.21 9.60
N ASP A 172 -3.87 -17.70 10.53
CA ASP A 172 -3.58 -16.99 11.77
C ASP A 172 -2.78 -15.72 11.43
N LEU A 173 -3.45 -14.58 11.50
CA LEU A 173 -2.86 -13.26 11.33
C LEU A 173 -2.67 -12.65 12.71
N SER A 174 -1.48 -12.18 13.02
CA SER A 174 -1.26 -11.44 14.26
C SER A 174 -2.16 -10.20 14.29
N GLU A 175 -2.94 -10.03 15.37
CA GLU A 175 -3.95 -8.97 15.54
C GLU A 175 -3.33 -7.55 15.48
N ASP A 176 -2.01 -7.43 15.68
CA ASP A 176 -1.30 -6.15 15.73
C ASP A 176 -0.89 -5.58 14.36
N ILE A 177 -1.16 -6.29 13.25
CA ILE A 177 -0.75 -5.86 11.92
C ILE A 177 -1.89 -5.08 11.25
N GLY A 178 -1.61 -3.84 10.86
CA GLY A 178 -2.49 -3.03 10.02
C GLY A 178 -3.72 -2.53 10.76
N SER A 179 -3.55 -1.63 11.70
CA SER A 179 -4.67 -0.83 12.23
C SER A 179 -5.23 0.03 11.08
N GLU A 180 -6.38 -0.39 10.57
CA GLU A 180 -7.18 0.30 9.55
C GLU A 180 -8.16 1.30 10.17
#